data_277883c3fa32081a20f82796f2b13af8
#
_entry.id   277883c3fa32081a20f82796f2b13af8
#
_cell.length_a   1.000
_cell.length_b   1.000
_cell.length_c   1.000
_cell.angle_alpha   90.00
_cell.angle_beta   90.00
_cell.angle_gamma   90.00
#
_symmetry.space_group_name_H-M   'P 1'
#
loop_
_entity.id
_entity.type
_entity.pdbx_description
1 polymer ?
#
loop_
_entity_poly.entity_id
_entity_poly.type
_entity_poly.pdbx_seq_one_letter_code
_entity_poly.pdbx_strand_id
1 'polypeptide(L)'
;MGVCSKIFINLKTKHKTMLNLVIFGAPGSGKGTQSEVLIEKYGFDHISTGDILRAEIRQESELGKAAKSYMDAGQLVPDSLIIDMIEKVLRERKPKKGIILDGFPRTVAQAEALDALFAKLDTQVHAVLDLQVAEDELVERLLKRGQDSGRSDDNL
;
A
#
# COMPACT_ATOMS: atom_id res chain seq x y z
N MET A 1 -21.53 9.27 -15.69
CA MET A 1 -20.48 9.49 -16.70
C MET A 1 -19.14 9.14 -16.06
N GLY A 2 -18.53 8.04 -16.50
CA GLY A 2 -17.30 7.54 -15.88
C GLY A 2 -16.12 8.47 -16.13
N VAL A 3 -15.48 8.89 -15.06
CA VAL A 3 -14.19 9.58 -15.14
C VAL A 3 -13.15 8.56 -15.56
N CYS A 4 -12.86 8.55 -16.85
CA CYS A 4 -11.79 7.73 -17.42
C CYS A 4 -10.45 8.39 -17.09
N SER A 5 -9.86 8.06 -15.93
CA SER A 5 -8.50 8.46 -15.61
C SER A 5 -7.54 7.70 -16.52
N LYS A 6 -7.08 8.36 -17.58
CA LYS A 6 -6.03 7.81 -18.45
C LYS A 6 -4.69 7.87 -17.73
N ILE A 7 -4.25 6.76 -17.17
CA ILE A 7 -2.90 6.63 -16.62
C ILE A 7 -1.95 6.41 -17.81
N PHE A 8 -1.19 7.45 -18.17
CA PHE A 8 -0.10 7.32 -19.11
C PHE A 8 1.19 6.99 -18.35
N ILE A 9 1.53 5.72 -18.26
CA ILE A 9 2.85 5.30 -17.79
C ILE A 9 3.74 5.19 -19.03
N ASN A 10 4.65 6.15 -19.19
CA ASN A 10 5.62 6.13 -20.30
C ASN A 10 6.79 5.22 -19.93
N LEU A 11 6.62 3.93 -20.13
CA LEU A 11 7.63 2.90 -19.84
C LEU A 11 8.67 2.81 -20.97
N LYS A 12 9.46 3.84 -21.19
CA LYS A 12 10.68 3.75 -22.00
C LYS A 12 11.85 3.31 -21.14
N THR A 13 11.83 2.10 -20.62
CA THR A 13 13.03 1.52 -19.98
C THR A 13 13.50 0.32 -20.77
N LYS A 14 14.67 0.46 -21.41
CA LYS A 14 15.41 -0.60 -22.14
C LYS A 14 16.06 -1.64 -21.21
N HIS A 15 15.89 -1.53 -19.91
CA HIS A 15 16.41 -2.46 -18.92
C HIS A 15 15.24 -3.14 -18.19
N LYS A 16 15.44 -4.39 -17.82
CA LYS A 16 14.54 -5.25 -17.03
C LYS A 16 14.49 -4.77 -15.56
N THR A 17 14.16 -3.50 -15.38
CA THR A 17 14.10 -2.84 -14.08
C THR A 17 12.75 -3.12 -13.45
N MET A 18 12.75 -3.55 -12.19
CA MET A 18 11.52 -3.64 -11.40
C MET A 18 10.85 -2.27 -11.39
N LEU A 19 9.55 -2.23 -11.66
CA LEU A 19 8.77 -1.00 -11.64
C LEU A 19 8.04 -0.89 -10.29
N ASN A 20 8.46 0.02 -9.44
CA ASN A 20 7.85 0.22 -8.14
C ASN A 20 6.93 1.42 -8.15
N LEU A 21 5.68 1.19 -7.77
CA LEU A 21 4.62 2.17 -7.74
C LEU A 21 4.15 2.40 -6.30
N VAL A 22 3.81 3.63 -5.99
CA VAL A 22 3.06 3.98 -4.77
C VAL A 22 1.66 4.39 -5.19
N ILE A 23 0.64 3.86 -4.54
CA ILE A 23 -0.74 4.24 -4.79
C ILE A 23 -1.33 4.96 -3.57
N PHE A 24 -1.79 6.19 -3.81
CA PHE A 24 -2.47 7.03 -2.83
C PHE A 24 -3.95 7.17 -3.15
N GLY A 25 -4.68 7.64 -2.20
CA GLY A 25 -6.10 7.96 -2.28
C GLY A 25 -6.80 7.70 -0.95
N ALA A 26 -7.90 8.36 -0.72
CA ALA A 26 -8.71 8.18 0.47
C ALA A 26 -9.24 6.73 0.60
N PRO A 27 -9.61 6.27 1.80
CA PRO A 27 -10.37 5.05 1.96
C PRO A 27 -11.60 5.08 1.04
N GLY A 28 -11.91 3.99 0.35
CA GLY A 28 -13.02 3.94 -0.62
C GLY A 28 -12.71 4.51 -2.02
N SER A 29 -11.53 5.09 -2.27
CA SER A 29 -11.18 5.66 -3.59
C SER A 29 -10.95 4.62 -4.71
N GLY A 30 -10.93 3.33 -4.37
CA GLY A 30 -10.73 2.27 -5.35
C GLY A 30 -9.28 1.80 -5.52
N LYS A 31 -8.37 2.14 -4.60
CA LYS A 31 -6.96 1.69 -4.64
C LYS A 31 -6.82 0.18 -4.87
N GLY A 32 -7.54 -0.62 -4.08
CA GLY A 32 -7.51 -2.08 -4.20
C GLY A 32 -7.91 -2.55 -5.60
N THR A 33 -9.04 -2.07 -6.12
CA THR A 33 -9.54 -2.41 -7.46
C THR A 33 -8.54 -2.04 -8.56
N GLN A 34 -7.94 -0.85 -8.47
CA GLN A 34 -6.94 -0.42 -9.45
C GLN A 34 -5.64 -1.23 -9.31
N SER A 35 -5.25 -1.57 -8.10
CA SER A 35 -4.10 -2.46 -7.86
C SER A 35 -4.32 -3.84 -8.46
N GLU A 36 -5.51 -4.44 -8.32
CA GLU A 36 -5.88 -5.72 -8.92
C GLU A 36 -5.73 -5.70 -10.45
N VAL A 37 -6.23 -4.65 -11.11
CA VAL A 37 -6.08 -4.47 -12.56
C VAL A 37 -4.60 -4.38 -12.97
N LEU A 38 -3.78 -3.66 -12.20
CA LEU A 38 -2.34 -3.53 -12.47
C LEU A 38 -1.60 -4.86 -12.24
N ILE A 39 -1.97 -5.62 -11.22
CA ILE A 39 -1.41 -6.95 -10.94
C ILE A 39 -1.72 -7.90 -12.10
N GLU A 40 -2.98 -7.97 -12.52
CA GLU A 40 -3.43 -8.85 -13.59
C GLU A 40 -2.74 -8.51 -14.91
N LYS A 41 -2.64 -7.22 -15.24
CA LYS A 41 -2.10 -6.77 -16.51
C LYS A 41 -0.57 -6.79 -16.59
N TYR A 42 0.12 -6.46 -15.50
CA TYR A 42 1.57 -6.27 -15.48
C TYR A 42 2.31 -7.25 -14.57
N GLY A 43 1.61 -7.95 -13.70
CA GLY A 43 2.18 -8.95 -12.79
C GLY A 43 2.99 -8.33 -11.66
N PHE A 44 2.54 -7.19 -11.14
CA PHE A 44 3.13 -6.57 -9.94
C PHE A 44 2.78 -7.37 -8.68
N ASP A 45 3.66 -7.28 -7.68
CA ASP A 45 3.35 -7.72 -6.33
C ASP A 45 2.67 -6.58 -5.55
N HIS A 46 1.52 -6.86 -4.96
CA HIS A 46 0.80 -5.89 -4.13
C HIS A 46 1.26 -5.98 -2.68
N ILE A 47 1.66 -4.84 -2.14
CA ILE A 47 2.11 -4.68 -0.75
C ILE A 47 1.21 -3.64 -0.08
N SER A 48 0.15 -4.11 0.57
CA SER A 48 -0.71 -3.29 1.42
C SER A 48 -0.20 -3.33 2.85
N THR A 49 0.23 -2.17 3.36
CA THR A 49 0.72 -2.09 4.75
C THR A 49 -0.34 -2.46 5.77
N GLY A 50 -1.59 -2.11 5.52
CA GLY A 50 -2.71 -2.53 6.38
C GLY A 50 -2.90 -4.04 6.40
N ASP A 51 -2.76 -4.72 5.26
CA ASP A 51 -2.91 -6.18 5.18
C ASP A 51 -1.72 -6.90 5.83
N ILE A 52 -0.50 -6.39 5.64
CA ILE A 52 0.70 -6.90 6.30
C ILE A 52 0.54 -6.80 7.81
N LEU A 53 0.19 -5.62 8.32
CA LEU A 53 0.01 -5.40 9.75
C LEU A 53 -1.04 -6.36 10.34
N ARG A 54 -2.19 -6.50 9.69
CA ARG A 54 -3.23 -7.44 10.11
C ARG A 54 -2.75 -8.90 10.06
N ALA A 55 -1.96 -9.27 9.06
CA ALA A 55 -1.40 -10.61 8.94
C ALA A 55 -0.38 -10.90 10.05
N GLU A 56 0.57 -10.00 10.31
CA GLU A 56 1.57 -10.14 11.37
C GLU A 56 0.90 -10.26 12.76
N ILE A 57 -0.13 -9.46 13.03
CA ILE A 57 -0.91 -9.55 14.27
C ILE A 57 -1.62 -10.90 14.40
N ARG A 58 -2.27 -11.38 13.33
CA ARG A 58 -2.96 -12.69 13.36
C ARG A 58 -2.02 -13.87 13.54
N GLN A 59 -0.80 -13.76 13.01
CA GLN A 59 0.24 -14.80 13.13
C GLN A 59 1.00 -14.71 14.45
N GLU A 60 0.68 -13.72 15.29
CA GLU A 60 1.38 -13.46 16.55
C GLU A 60 2.91 -13.40 16.40
N SER A 61 3.38 -12.90 15.26
CA SER A 61 4.82 -12.69 15.03
C SER A 61 5.37 -11.64 16.02
N GLU A 62 6.68 -11.58 16.20
CA GLU A 62 7.31 -10.57 17.07
C GLU A 62 6.98 -9.14 16.62
N LEU A 63 6.98 -8.89 15.29
CA LEU A 63 6.56 -7.61 14.74
C LEU A 63 5.05 -7.35 14.96
N GLY A 64 4.22 -8.38 14.83
CA GLY A 64 2.79 -8.30 15.07
C GLY A 64 2.43 -8.03 16.54
N LYS A 65 3.11 -8.68 17.47
CA LYS A 65 2.96 -8.45 18.92
C LYS A 65 3.37 -7.03 19.28
N ALA A 66 4.52 -6.56 18.76
CA ALA A 66 4.98 -5.20 18.97
C ALA A 66 3.95 -4.18 18.43
N ALA A 67 3.49 -4.34 17.21
CA ALA A 67 2.49 -3.46 16.61
C ALA A 67 1.18 -3.46 17.40
N LYS A 68 0.72 -4.63 17.83
CA LYS A 68 -0.50 -4.76 18.63
C LYS A 68 -0.39 -4.01 19.96
N SER A 69 0.77 -4.03 20.63
CA SER A 69 0.96 -3.32 21.89
C SER A 69 0.78 -1.81 21.76
N TYR A 70 1.24 -1.20 20.65
CA TYR A 70 0.99 0.21 20.35
C TYR A 70 -0.49 0.49 20.08
N MET A 71 -1.15 -0.37 19.30
CA MET A 71 -2.56 -0.21 18.98
C MET A 71 -3.46 -0.35 20.22
N ASP A 72 -3.19 -1.33 21.07
CA ASP A 72 -3.93 -1.56 22.32
C ASP A 72 -3.74 -0.38 23.31
N ALA A 73 -2.60 0.30 23.24
CA ALA A 73 -2.33 1.54 23.99
C ALA A 73 -2.92 2.80 23.35
N GLY A 74 -3.63 2.68 22.20
CA GLY A 74 -4.16 3.82 21.44
C GLY A 74 -3.07 4.67 20.77
N GLN A 75 -1.88 4.12 20.58
CA GLN A 75 -0.74 4.80 19.99
C GLN A 75 -0.60 4.41 18.50
N LEU A 76 0.03 5.28 17.73
CA LEU A 76 0.41 4.96 16.36
C LEU A 76 1.56 3.95 16.36
N VAL A 77 1.48 2.99 15.45
CA VAL A 77 2.59 2.05 15.20
C VAL A 77 3.79 2.84 14.68
N PRO A 78 4.98 2.69 15.28
CA PRO A 78 6.18 3.42 14.85
C PRO A 78 6.54 3.17 13.39
N ASP A 79 7.03 4.20 12.70
CA ASP A 79 7.42 4.12 11.29
C ASP A 79 8.50 3.06 11.04
N SER A 80 9.46 2.92 11.97
CA SER A 80 10.50 1.88 11.90
C SER A 80 9.91 0.48 11.83
N LEU A 81 8.88 0.19 12.62
CA LEU A 81 8.23 -1.12 12.64
C LEU A 81 7.52 -1.42 11.31
N ILE A 82 6.88 -0.41 10.71
CA ILE A 82 6.26 -0.54 9.39
C ILE A 82 7.31 -0.81 8.31
N ILE A 83 8.44 -0.11 8.35
CA ILE A 83 9.57 -0.33 7.42
C ILE A 83 10.13 -1.74 7.55
N ASP A 84 10.33 -2.23 8.78
CA ASP A 84 10.83 -3.60 9.03
C ASP A 84 9.87 -4.65 8.46
N MET A 85 8.56 -4.44 8.60
CA MET A 85 7.55 -5.31 8.00
C MET A 85 7.62 -5.31 6.46
N ILE A 86 7.78 -4.13 5.85
CA ILE A 86 7.91 -4.00 4.39
C ILE A 86 9.21 -4.68 3.92
N GLU A 87 10.33 -4.43 4.60
CA GLU A 87 11.61 -5.05 4.26
C GLU A 87 11.53 -6.57 4.33
N LYS A 88 10.91 -7.13 5.38
CA LYS A 88 10.67 -8.58 5.52
C LYS A 88 9.90 -9.12 4.32
N VAL A 89 8.78 -8.49 3.96
CA VAL A 89 7.95 -8.93 2.82
C VAL A 89 8.70 -8.86 1.51
N LEU A 90 9.49 -7.81 1.26
CA LEU A 90 10.30 -7.68 0.05
C LEU A 90 11.37 -8.77 -0.05
N ARG A 91 12.01 -9.11 1.07
CA ARG A 91 13.02 -10.18 1.14
C ARG A 91 12.41 -11.56 0.90
N GLU A 92 11.20 -11.81 1.42
CA GLU A 92 10.50 -13.10 1.30
C GLU A 92 9.92 -13.29 -0.10
N ARG A 93 9.21 -12.30 -0.63
CA ARG A 93 8.50 -12.41 -1.93
C ARG A 93 9.42 -12.28 -3.13
N LYS A 94 10.51 -11.53 -3.03
CA LYS A 94 11.49 -11.28 -4.11
C LYS A 94 10.80 -10.91 -5.43
N PRO A 95 10.05 -9.80 -5.47
CA PRO A 95 9.28 -9.40 -6.63
C PRO A 95 10.17 -9.28 -7.87
N LYS A 96 9.69 -9.77 -9.01
CA LYS A 96 10.50 -9.81 -10.24
C LYS A 96 10.12 -8.74 -11.25
N LYS A 97 8.88 -8.30 -11.25
CA LYS A 97 8.37 -7.31 -12.22
C LYS A 97 8.23 -5.92 -11.63
N GLY A 98 7.98 -5.85 -10.33
CA GLY A 98 7.80 -4.64 -9.57
C GLY A 98 6.75 -4.79 -8.48
N ILE A 99 6.54 -3.73 -7.73
CA ILE A 99 5.61 -3.71 -6.60
C ILE A 99 4.65 -2.54 -6.71
N ILE A 100 3.49 -2.71 -6.08
CA ILE A 100 2.56 -1.63 -5.77
C ILE A 100 2.50 -1.50 -4.25
N LEU A 101 2.94 -0.37 -3.71
CA LEU A 101 2.80 -0.01 -2.30
C LEU A 101 1.45 0.68 -2.08
N ASP A 102 0.58 0.10 -1.27
CA ASP A 102 -0.72 0.65 -0.91
C ASP A 102 -0.75 1.01 0.58
N GLY A 103 -1.09 2.27 0.84
CA GLY A 103 -1.20 2.82 2.19
C GLY A 103 0.14 3.19 2.84
N PHE A 104 1.22 3.26 2.08
CA PHE A 104 2.55 3.67 2.53
C PHE A 104 3.35 4.25 1.34
N PRO A 105 4.16 5.32 1.55
CA PRO A 105 4.34 6.10 2.79
C PRO A 105 3.13 7.01 3.07
N ARG A 106 2.96 7.48 4.32
CA ARG A 106 1.93 8.45 4.72
C ARG A 106 2.52 9.74 5.29
N THR A 107 3.80 9.72 5.61
CA THR A 107 4.54 10.87 6.13
C THR A 107 5.84 11.05 5.36
N VAL A 108 6.45 12.23 5.46
CA VAL A 108 7.76 12.50 4.85
C VAL A 108 8.83 11.56 5.43
N ALA A 109 8.84 11.35 6.74
CA ALA A 109 9.78 10.44 7.39
C ALA A 109 9.68 9.01 6.87
N GLN A 110 8.46 8.52 6.61
CA GLN A 110 8.24 7.22 5.98
C GLN A 110 8.73 7.18 4.54
N ALA A 111 8.56 8.27 3.78
CA ALA A 111 9.06 8.36 2.40
C ALA A 111 10.59 8.32 2.35
N GLU A 112 11.26 9.06 3.22
CA GLU A 112 12.72 9.04 3.35
C GLU A 112 13.25 7.64 3.75
N ALA A 113 12.56 6.97 4.68
CA ALA A 113 12.92 5.62 5.09
C ALA A 113 12.70 4.60 3.97
N LEU A 114 11.63 4.75 3.16
CA LEU A 114 11.39 3.93 1.98
C LEU A 114 12.48 4.13 0.93
N ASP A 115 12.88 5.36 0.66
CA ASP A 115 13.95 5.68 -0.27
C ASP A 115 15.28 5.06 0.19
N ALA A 116 15.60 5.16 1.48
CA ALA A 116 16.78 4.51 2.05
C ALA A 116 16.75 2.98 1.94
N LEU A 117 15.57 2.37 2.14
CA LEU A 117 15.37 0.93 1.95
C LEU A 117 15.56 0.52 0.49
N PHE A 118 14.94 1.27 -0.43
CA PHE A 118 15.04 0.99 -1.86
C PHE A 118 16.46 1.19 -2.41
N ALA A 119 17.19 2.20 -1.92
CA ALA A 119 18.60 2.38 -2.26
C ALA A 119 19.45 1.16 -1.85
N LYS A 120 19.19 0.55 -0.69
CA LYS A 120 19.86 -0.70 -0.28
C LYS A 120 19.53 -1.90 -1.19
N LEU A 121 18.37 -1.86 -1.83
CA LEU A 121 17.89 -2.90 -2.75
C LEU A 121 18.19 -2.59 -4.22
N ASP A 122 19.00 -1.56 -4.50
CA ASP A 122 19.36 -1.08 -5.84
C ASP A 122 18.13 -0.79 -6.72
N THR A 123 17.13 -0.14 -6.12
CA THR A 123 15.89 0.24 -6.80
C THR A 123 15.37 1.60 -6.28
N GLN A 124 14.25 2.05 -6.79
CA GLN A 124 13.63 3.32 -6.40
C GLN A 124 12.11 3.29 -6.61
N VAL A 125 11.40 4.30 -6.12
CA VAL A 125 10.01 4.57 -6.52
C VAL A 125 10.02 5.15 -7.94
N HIS A 126 9.27 4.56 -8.85
CA HIS A 126 9.23 4.96 -10.26
C HIS A 126 8.03 5.83 -10.61
N ALA A 127 6.92 5.64 -9.91
CA ALA A 127 5.74 6.47 -10.08
C ALA A 127 4.86 6.48 -8.83
N VAL A 128 4.11 7.56 -8.69
CA VAL A 128 3.10 7.74 -7.65
C VAL A 128 1.76 7.94 -8.35
N LEU A 129 0.76 7.16 -7.93
CA LEU A 129 -0.61 7.24 -8.42
C LEU A 129 -1.48 7.79 -7.30
N ASP A 130 -2.10 8.93 -7.52
CA ASP A 130 -3.05 9.52 -6.57
C ASP A 130 -4.48 9.41 -7.13
N LEU A 131 -5.33 8.65 -6.43
CA LEU A 131 -6.72 8.45 -6.81
C LEU A 131 -7.61 9.48 -6.10
N GLN A 132 -8.02 10.47 -6.85
CA GLN A 132 -8.92 11.51 -6.38
C GLN A 132 -10.36 11.16 -6.73
N VAL A 133 -11.22 11.15 -5.73
CA VAL A 133 -12.67 10.86 -5.84
C VAL A 133 -13.41 11.91 -5.02
N ALA A 134 -14.57 12.31 -5.49
CA ALA A 134 -15.41 13.27 -4.78
C ALA A 134 -15.84 12.73 -3.40
N GLU A 135 -15.96 13.61 -2.41
CA GLU A 135 -16.16 13.21 -1.02
C GLU A 135 -17.48 12.49 -0.80
N ASP A 136 -18.55 12.95 -1.43
CA ASP A 136 -19.88 12.34 -1.40
C ASP A 136 -19.86 10.89 -1.95
N GLU A 137 -19.13 10.65 -3.02
CA GLU A 137 -18.95 9.30 -3.58
C GLU A 137 -18.10 8.41 -2.66
N LEU A 138 -17.12 8.97 -1.96
CA LEU A 138 -16.31 8.24 -0.98
C LEU A 138 -17.15 7.74 0.20
N VAL A 139 -18.02 8.62 0.75
CA VAL A 139 -18.91 8.27 1.86
C VAL A 139 -19.82 7.11 1.48
N GLU A 140 -20.48 7.19 0.31
CA GLU A 140 -21.35 6.12 -0.18
C GLU A 140 -20.63 4.78 -0.31
N ARG A 141 -19.42 4.78 -0.89
CA ARG A 141 -18.59 3.59 -1.07
C ARG A 141 -18.13 2.99 0.27
N LEU A 142 -17.78 3.83 1.25
CA LEU A 142 -17.35 3.39 2.57
C LEU A 142 -18.49 2.72 3.34
N LEU A 143 -19.67 3.35 3.35
CA LEU A 143 -20.85 2.77 3.98
C LEU A 143 -21.21 1.39 3.40
N LYS A 144 -21.19 1.26 2.08
CA LYS A 144 -21.42 -0.02 1.40
C LYS A 144 -20.36 -1.05 1.78
N ARG A 145 -19.07 -0.68 1.77
CA ARG A 145 -17.97 -1.59 2.15
C ARG A 145 -18.06 -2.04 3.60
N GLY A 146 -18.44 -1.14 4.53
CA GLY A 146 -18.66 -1.47 5.93
C GLY A 146 -19.74 -2.54 6.12
N GLN A 147 -20.81 -2.45 5.35
CA GLN A 147 -21.89 -3.46 5.36
C GLN A 147 -21.43 -4.82 4.80
N ASP A 148 -20.67 -4.80 3.70
CA ASP A 148 -20.26 -6.03 2.99
C ASP A 148 -19.07 -6.74 3.66
N SER A 149 -18.11 -6.00 4.23
CA SER A 149 -16.82 -6.55 4.70
C SER A 149 -16.69 -6.65 6.23
N GLY A 150 -17.60 -6.03 6.99
CA GLY A 150 -17.53 -6.00 8.45
C GLY A 150 -16.27 -5.34 9.02
N ARG A 151 -15.57 -4.50 8.26
CA ARG A 151 -14.40 -3.76 8.72
C ARG A 151 -14.83 -2.69 9.73
N SER A 152 -14.28 -2.75 10.92
CA SER A 152 -14.60 -1.80 12.00
C SER A 152 -14.12 -0.37 11.72
N ASP A 153 -13.12 -0.22 10.86
CA ASP A 153 -12.53 1.06 10.44
C ASP A 153 -13.35 1.80 9.37
N ASP A 154 -14.43 1.20 8.85
CA ASP A 154 -15.34 1.79 7.88
C ASP A 154 -16.69 2.24 8.50
N ASN A 155 -16.86 2.11 9.82
CA ASN A 155 -18.02 2.62 10.53
C ASN A 155 -17.80 4.12 10.87
N LEU A 156 -18.64 4.97 10.32
CA LEU A 156 -18.75 6.39 10.65
C LEU A 156 -19.48 6.58 11.97
#